data_66991c5781d9a901d79f3d7319bb88fa
#
_entry.id   66991c5781d9a901d79f3d7319bb88fa
#
_cell.length_a   1.000
_cell.length_b   1.000
_cell.length_c   1.000
_cell.angle_alpha   90.00
_cell.angle_beta   90.00
_cell.angle_gamma   90.00
#
_symmetry.space_group_name_H-M   'P 1'
#
loop_
_entity.id
_entity.type
_entity.pdbx_description
1 polymer ?
#
loop_
_entity_poly.entity_id
_entity_poly.type
_entity_poly.pdbx_seq_one_letter_code
_entity_poly.pdbx_strand_id
1 'polypeptide(L)' 'MSLSALLRNVDLTLECNGCGHSIIKKGDWFIIASTFKCDQCKGEVRLTYSDKVALFAKHAHLA' A
#
# COMPACT_ATOMS: atom_id res chain seq x y z
N MET A 1 -7.05 3.62 15.25
CA MET A 1 -6.86 2.35 14.74
C MET A 1 -7.07 2.28 13.27
N SER A 2 -6.16 1.93 12.57
CA SER A 2 -6.22 2.30 11.21
C SER A 2 -5.81 1.24 10.22
N LEU A 3 -5.07 0.23 10.65
CA LEU A 3 -4.71 -0.86 9.77
C LEU A 3 -5.59 -2.05 10.11
N SER A 4 -6.63 -2.23 9.29
CA SER A 4 -7.61 -3.26 9.55
C SER A 4 -7.06 -4.65 9.29
N ALA A 5 -7.22 -5.55 10.25
CA ALA A 5 -6.82 -6.95 10.07
C ALA A 5 -7.67 -7.64 9.00
N LEU A 6 -8.86 -7.11 8.73
CA LEU A 6 -9.73 -7.68 7.71
C LEU A 6 -9.18 -7.52 6.30
N LEU A 7 -8.28 -6.56 6.10
CA LEU A 7 -7.68 -6.32 4.79
C LEU A 7 -6.35 -7.04 4.59
N ARG A 8 -5.90 -7.81 5.56
CA ARG A 8 -4.59 -8.47 5.47
C ARG A 8 -4.51 -9.46 4.32
N ASN A 9 -5.60 -10.12 4.00
CA ASN A 9 -5.65 -11.10 2.91
C ASN A 9 -6.29 -10.54 1.64
N VAL A 10 -6.54 -9.25 1.60
CA VAL A 10 -7.18 -8.58 0.46
C VAL A 10 -6.11 -7.85 -0.34
N ASP A 11 -6.22 -7.94 -1.66
CA ASP A 11 -5.29 -7.24 -2.55
C ASP A 11 -5.59 -5.75 -2.52
N LEU A 12 -4.56 -4.96 -2.20
CA LEU A 12 -4.66 -3.50 -2.18
C LEU A 12 -3.82 -2.93 -3.31
N THR A 13 -4.29 -1.84 -3.89
CA THR A 13 -3.61 -1.19 -5.01
C THR A 13 -2.97 0.10 -4.53
N LEU A 14 -1.67 0.24 -4.78
CA LEU A 14 -0.94 1.46 -4.47
C LEU A 14 -0.29 1.98 -5.74
N GLU A 15 -0.43 3.28 -5.98
CA GLU A 15 0.15 3.91 -7.15
C GLU A 15 1.46 4.61 -6.82
N CYS A 16 2.45 4.45 -7.70
CA CYS A 16 3.72 5.14 -7.56
C CYS A 16 3.54 6.61 -7.94
N ASN A 17 3.97 7.52 -7.05
CA ASN A 17 3.85 8.95 -7.30
C ASN A 17 4.75 9.45 -8.44
N GLY A 18 5.80 8.71 -8.74
CA GLY A 18 6.75 9.14 -9.76
C GLY A 18 6.33 8.83 -11.18
N CYS A 19 5.64 7.71 -11.39
CA CYS A 19 5.29 7.28 -12.75
C CYS A 19 3.86 6.78 -12.88
N GLY A 20 3.11 6.72 -11.79
CA GLY A 20 1.73 6.26 -11.82
C GLY A 20 1.55 4.76 -11.96
N HIS A 21 2.64 3.99 -11.84
CA HIS A 21 2.55 2.55 -11.93
C HIS A 21 1.78 1.98 -10.72
N SER A 22 0.85 1.07 -10.99
CA SER A 22 0.05 0.46 -9.94
C SER A 22 0.73 -0.80 -9.41
N ILE A 23 0.79 -0.94 -8.09
CA ILE A 23 1.36 -2.09 -7.43
C ILE A 23 0.27 -2.75 -6.61
N ILE A 24 0.06 -4.05 -6.82
CA ILE A 24 -0.97 -4.80 -6.12
C ILE A 24 -0.31 -5.81 -5.21
N LYS A 25 -0.56 -5.67 -3.91
CA LYS A 25 -0.04 -6.57 -2.88
C LYS A 25 -1.10 -6.77 -1.83
N LYS A 26 -0.97 -7.85 -1.05
CA LYS A 26 -1.88 -8.10 0.06
C LYS A 26 -1.69 -7.04 1.14
N GLY A 27 -2.76 -6.77 1.89
CA GLY A 27 -2.69 -5.80 2.97
C GLY A 27 -1.61 -6.12 4.00
N ASP A 28 -1.39 -7.41 4.25
CA ASP A 28 -0.35 -7.86 5.18
C ASP A 28 1.03 -7.36 4.74
N TRP A 29 1.30 -7.39 3.45
CA TRP A 29 2.56 -6.89 2.92
C TRP A 29 2.73 -5.40 3.23
N PHE A 30 1.66 -4.62 3.06
CA PHE A 30 1.72 -3.19 3.32
C PHE A 30 1.87 -2.86 4.80
N ILE A 31 1.44 -3.77 5.67
CA ILE A 31 1.59 -3.56 7.11
C ILE A 31 3.06 -3.62 7.52
N ILE A 32 3.81 -4.56 6.98
CA ILE A 32 5.20 -4.77 7.38
C ILE A 32 6.20 -4.01 6.51
N ALA A 33 5.84 -3.66 5.29
CA ALA A 33 6.75 -2.95 4.39
C ALA A 33 6.88 -1.49 4.80
N SER A 34 8.10 -0.98 4.86
CA SER A 34 8.34 0.45 5.13
C SER A 34 8.75 1.19 3.87
N THR A 35 9.28 0.47 2.87
CA THR A 35 9.63 1.05 1.58
C THR A 35 9.45 0.02 0.49
N PHE A 36 9.33 0.47 -0.74
CA PHE A 36 9.35 -0.44 -1.88
C PHE A 36 9.97 0.25 -3.08
N LYS A 37 10.43 -0.55 -4.04
CA LYS A 37 11.04 -0.03 -5.25
C LYS A 37 10.07 -0.18 -6.40
N CYS A 38 9.84 0.91 -7.13
CA CYS A 38 8.98 0.88 -8.30
C CYS A 38 9.75 0.28 -9.49
N ASP A 39 9.17 -0.73 -10.13
CA ASP A 39 9.83 -1.40 -11.26
C ASP A 39 9.85 -0.52 -12.50
N GLN A 40 8.94 0.44 -12.60
CA GLN A 40 8.86 1.31 -13.79
C GLN A 40 9.88 2.44 -13.76
N CYS A 41 9.89 3.20 -12.67
CA CYS A 41 10.78 4.35 -12.57
C CYS A 41 12.05 4.08 -11.77
N LYS A 42 12.16 2.90 -11.18
CA LYS A 42 13.32 2.49 -10.38
C LYS A 42 13.53 3.35 -9.14
N GLY A 43 12.54 4.15 -8.79
CA GLY A 43 12.61 4.99 -7.59
C GLY A 43 12.16 4.25 -6.35
N GLU A 44 12.68 4.67 -5.19
CA GLU A 44 12.26 4.13 -3.92
C GLU A 44 11.10 4.95 -3.36
N VAL A 45 10.05 4.27 -2.95
CA VAL A 45 8.88 4.90 -2.35
C VAL A 45 8.83 4.52 -0.89
N ARG A 46 8.74 5.53 -0.01
CA ARG A 46 8.68 5.32 1.42
C ARG A 46 7.22 5.24 1.86
N LEU A 47 6.91 4.21 2.64
CA LEU A 47 5.57 4.00 3.18
C LEU A 47 5.57 4.41 4.65
N THR A 48 5.10 5.61 4.95
CA THR A 48 4.94 6.05 6.32
C THR A 48 3.66 5.48 6.90
N TYR A 49 3.50 5.62 8.22
CA TYR A 49 2.26 5.15 8.87
C TYR A 49 1.04 5.88 8.28
N SER A 50 1.16 7.17 8.04
CA SER A 50 0.07 7.95 7.43
C SER A 50 -0.29 7.42 6.05
N ASP A 51 0.69 7.03 5.26
CA ASP A 51 0.43 6.46 3.94
C ASP A 51 -0.32 5.15 4.05
N LYS A 52 0.05 4.31 5.01
CA LYS A 52 -0.62 3.03 5.22
C LYS A 52 -2.06 3.23 5.67
N VAL A 53 -2.28 4.18 6.57
CA VAL A 53 -3.62 4.51 7.05
C VAL A 53 -4.51 4.96 5.90
N ALA A 54 -3.99 5.85 5.05
CA ALA A 54 -4.75 6.34 3.90
C ALA A 54 -5.08 5.20 2.93
N LEU A 55 -4.11 4.33 2.70
CA LEU A 55 -4.30 3.20 1.79
C LEU A 55 -5.39 2.26 2.31
N PHE A 56 -5.34 1.94 3.59
CA PHE A 56 -6.33 1.05 4.20
C PHE A 56 -7.72 1.69 4.23
N ALA A 57 -7.79 2.99 4.49
CA ALA A 57 -9.05 3.71 4.46
C ALA A 57 -9.68 3.68 3.07
N LYS A 58 -8.85 3.85 2.04
CA LYS A 58 -9.29 3.81 0.66
C LYS A 58 -9.89 2.45 0.29
N HIS A 59 -9.40 1.38 0.90
CA HIS A 59 -9.84 0.02 0.60
C HIS A 59 -10.79 -0.55 1.67
N ALA A 60 -11.27 0.28 2.58
CA ALA A 60 -12.09 -0.19 3.69
C ALA A 60 -13.37 -0.89 3.20
N HIS A 61 -13.86 -0.53 2.03
CA HIS A 61 -15.06 -1.15 1.47
C HIS A 61 -14.86 -2.63 1.12
N LEU A 62 -13.62 -3.09 1.07
CA LEU A 62 -13.31 -4.49 0.77
C LEU A 62 -13.29 -5.36 2.02
N ALA A 63 -13.37 -4.75 3.18
CA ALA A 63 -13.32 -5.50 4.43
C ALA A 63 -14.69 -6.10 4.77
#